data_f12d30c8e2a45a795253c059fcc3ea27
#
_entry.id   f12d30c8e2a45a795253c059fcc3ea27
#
_cell.length_a   1.000
_cell.length_b   1.000
_cell.length_c   1.000
_cell.angle_alpha   90.00
_cell.angle_beta   90.00
_cell.angle_gamma   90.00
#
_symmetry.space_group_name_H-M   'P 1'
#
loop_
_entity.id
_entity.type
_entity.pdbx_description
1 polymer ?
#
loop_
_entity_poly.entity_id
_entity_poly.type
_entity_poly.pdbx_seq_one_letter_code
_entity_poly.pdbx_strand_id
1 'polypeptide(L)'
;MKLIFATRPSALARWQTQWVIAALQKAHPNLVCEEKVIITQGDKNLDKPLSEIGGKGLFTQELENGLLSGEVHCAVHSLKDLPVENLTGLTVGCIPARAEVRDVLVSAGSYSLETLPPASVVGTSSLRRMAQILHSRPDVSIKTLRGNVDTRIRKAQERQYDAIILAGAGLIRLGLEGHISQWLSIDVMLPAPGQGALGIQCRADDTETRALLSVLEDVPTRLAVTAERKFLQSLGGGCAVPVAAYANASNGIINLTGCVTSIDGNKLIKVTSGGTDPLMLGEKLALEAIRQGADEIIKSVQGN
;
A
#
# COMPACT_ATOMS: atom_id res chain seq x y z
N MET A 1 -29.04 7.82 11.37
CA MET A 1 -28.41 6.62 10.76
C MET A 1 -27.22 6.17 11.60
N LYS A 2 -26.93 4.86 11.58
CA LYS A 2 -25.78 4.25 12.26
C LYS A 2 -24.93 3.51 11.22
N LEU A 3 -23.63 3.81 11.18
CA LEU A 3 -22.66 3.07 10.36
C LEU A 3 -21.74 2.23 11.25
N ILE A 4 -21.51 0.98 10.86
CA ILE A 4 -20.56 0.06 11.51
C ILE A 4 -19.36 -0.11 10.60
N PHE A 5 -18.16 0.18 11.11
CA PHE A 5 -16.90 0.12 10.40
C PHE A 5 -16.10 -1.12 10.83
N ALA A 6 -15.86 -2.02 9.89
CA ALA A 6 -14.92 -3.11 10.11
C ALA A 6 -13.48 -2.60 10.12
N THR A 7 -12.68 -3.07 11.08
CA THR A 7 -11.25 -2.80 11.17
C THR A 7 -10.49 -4.02 11.65
N ARG A 8 -9.20 -4.10 11.31
CA ARG A 8 -8.29 -5.11 11.85
C ARG A 8 -7.77 -4.70 13.24
N PRO A 9 -7.28 -5.66 14.06
CA PRO A 9 -6.85 -5.38 15.44
C PRO A 9 -5.56 -4.54 15.54
N SER A 10 -4.79 -4.36 14.47
CA SER A 10 -3.53 -3.63 14.51
C SER A 10 -3.76 -2.14 14.83
N ALA A 11 -2.84 -1.52 15.58
CA ALA A 11 -2.91 -0.11 15.95
C ALA A 11 -3.06 0.80 14.72
N LEU A 12 -2.36 0.51 13.62
CA LEU A 12 -2.46 1.27 12.39
C LEU A 12 -3.86 1.16 11.74
N ALA A 13 -4.44 -0.04 11.66
CA ALA A 13 -5.76 -0.23 11.08
C ALA A 13 -6.83 0.49 11.90
N ARG A 14 -6.78 0.38 13.23
CA ARG A 14 -7.69 1.08 14.12
C ARG A 14 -7.56 2.60 14.02
N TRP A 15 -6.33 3.12 13.98
CA TRP A 15 -6.09 4.55 13.76
C TRP A 15 -6.75 5.03 12.45
N GLN A 16 -6.57 4.27 11.35
CA GLN A 16 -7.15 4.61 10.04
C GLN A 16 -8.68 4.65 10.09
N THR A 17 -9.30 3.67 10.73
CA THR A 17 -10.75 3.61 10.89
C THR A 17 -11.27 4.75 11.75
N GLN A 18 -10.62 5.03 12.88
CA GLN A 18 -11.00 6.12 13.79
C GLN A 18 -10.85 7.48 13.11
N TRP A 19 -9.82 7.68 12.29
CA TRP A 19 -9.64 8.89 11.50
C TRP A 19 -10.80 9.11 10.51
N VAL A 20 -11.22 8.04 9.80
CA VAL A 20 -12.36 8.10 8.87
C VAL A 20 -13.65 8.40 9.63
N ILE A 21 -13.90 7.74 10.75
CA ILE A 21 -15.07 7.98 11.61
C ILE A 21 -15.12 9.44 12.06
N ALA A 22 -14.02 9.96 12.60
CA ALA A 22 -13.94 11.34 13.06
C ALA A 22 -14.18 12.35 11.93
N ALA A 23 -13.63 12.10 10.73
CA ALA A 23 -13.84 12.94 9.57
C ALA A 23 -15.31 12.94 9.10
N LEU A 24 -15.96 11.78 9.09
CA LEU A 24 -17.40 11.66 8.76
C LEU A 24 -18.28 12.32 9.80
N GLN A 25 -18.02 12.15 11.08
CA GLN A 25 -18.80 12.78 12.15
C GLN A 25 -18.66 14.31 12.14
N LYS A 26 -17.49 14.81 11.73
CA LYS A 26 -17.30 16.26 11.53
C LYS A 26 -18.19 16.80 10.40
N ALA A 27 -18.35 16.03 9.33
CA ALA A 27 -19.20 16.41 8.18
C ALA A 27 -20.71 16.14 8.47
N HIS A 28 -21.01 15.11 9.23
CA HIS A 28 -22.36 14.65 9.56
C HIS A 28 -22.52 14.50 11.10
N PRO A 29 -22.74 15.60 11.86
CA PRO A 29 -22.71 15.59 13.33
C PRO A 29 -23.71 14.62 14.01
N ASN A 30 -24.80 14.28 13.33
CA ASN A 30 -25.83 13.35 13.83
C ASN A 30 -25.57 11.88 13.44
N LEU A 31 -24.47 11.61 12.73
CA LEU A 31 -24.13 10.25 12.31
C LEU A 31 -23.52 9.47 13.47
N VAL A 32 -24.12 8.34 13.81
CA VAL A 32 -23.57 7.41 14.79
C VAL A 32 -22.63 6.44 14.06
N CYS A 33 -21.36 6.39 14.47
CA CYS A 33 -20.39 5.46 13.94
C CYS A 33 -19.89 4.52 15.02
N GLU A 34 -19.77 3.23 14.70
CA GLU A 34 -19.21 2.22 15.59
C GLU A 34 -18.06 1.47 14.89
N GLU A 35 -17.02 1.16 15.64
CA GLU A 35 -15.91 0.32 15.19
C GLU A 35 -16.17 -1.14 15.58
N LYS A 36 -16.03 -2.07 14.62
CA LYS A 36 -16.07 -3.50 14.84
C LYS A 36 -14.73 -4.12 14.45
N VAL A 37 -14.02 -4.67 15.46
CA VAL A 37 -12.74 -5.33 15.22
C VAL A 37 -12.98 -6.74 14.67
N ILE A 38 -12.37 -7.03 13.51
CA ILE A 38 -12.43 -8.33 12.84
C ILE A 38 -11.00 -8.87 12.70
N ILE A 39 -10.77 -10.08 13.21
CA ILE A 39 -9.46 -10.76 13.15
C ILE A 39 -9.39 -11.54 11.84
N THR A 40 -8.41 -11.23 10.98
CA THR A 40 -8.23 -11.92 9.70
C THR A 40 -7.25 -13.10 9.81
N GLN A 41 -7.24 -13.97 8.79
CA GLN A 41 -6.26 -15.06 8.71
C GLN A 41 -4.83 -14.53 8.69
N GLY A 42 -4.60 -13.37 8.06
CA GLY A 42 -3.30 -12.71 8.07
C GLY A 42 -2.86 -12.20 9.45
N ASP A 43 -3.81 -11.86 10.32
CA ASP A 43 -3.54 -11.45 11.70
C ASP A 43 -3.18 -12.64 12.59
N LYS A 44 -3.72 -13.83 12.30
CA LYS A 44 -3.45 -15.07 13.05
C LYS A 44 -2.10 -15.71 12.71
N ASN A 45 -1.61 -15.50 11.47
CA ASN A 45 -0.43 -16.18 10.94
C ASN A 45 0.73 -15.20 10.72
N LEU A 46 1.29 -14.66 11.80
CA LEU A 46 2.38 -13.69 11.74
C LEU A 46 3.76 -14.33 11.46
N ASP A 47 3.91 -15.64 11.70
CA ASP A 47 5.22 -16.33 11.65
C ASP A 47 5.54 -16.96 10.28
N LYS A 48 4.54 -17.24 9.45
CA LYS A 48 4.75 -17.87 8.13
C LYS A 48 4.94 -16.83 7.03
N PRO A 49 5.82 -17.02 6.05
CA PRO A 49 5.93 -16.15 4.87
C PRO A 49 4.60 -15.97 4.14
N LEU A 50 4.32 -14.76 3.61
CA LEU A 50 3.06 -14.52 2.86
C LEU A 50 2.92 -15.43 1.64
N SER A 51 4.04 -15.81 1.02
CA SER A 51 4.09 -16.76 -0.11
C SER A 51 3.63 -18.17 0.26
N GLU A 52 3.81 -18.60 1.52
CA GLU A 52 3.41 -19.92 2.00
C GLU A 52 1.96 -19.97 2.50
N ILE A 53 1.42 -18.84 2.95
CA ILE A 53 0.04 -18.80 3.49
C ILE A 53 -0.97 -18.77 2.33
N GLY A 54 -0.54 -18.37 1.12
CA GLY A 54 -1.27 -18.42 -0.14
C GLY A 54 -2.64 -17.73 -0.14
N GLY A 55 -2.93 -16.96 -1.19
CA GLY A 55 -4.29 -16.49 -1.48
C GLY A 55 -4.44 -14.97 -1.55
N LYS A 56 -5.22 -14.55 -2.54
CA LYS A 56 -5.78 -13.18 -2.61
C LYS A 56 -6.65 -12.97 -1.37
N GLY A 57 -6.57 -11.81 -0.72
CA GLY A 57 -7.50 -11.44 0.34
C GLY A 57 -7.12 -11.86 1.77
N LEU A 58 -5.86 -12.26 2.04
CA LEU A 58 -5.42 -12.72 3.37
C LEU A 58 -5.76 -11.74 4.53
N PHE A 59 -5.86 -10.45 4.23
CA PHE A 59 -6.17 -9.39 5.19
C PHE A 59 -7.51 -8.70 4.94
N THR A 60 -8.29 -9.14 3.94
CA THR A 60 -9.52 -8.47 3.54
C THR A 60 -10.74 -9.38 3.56
N GLN A 61 -10.58 -10.69 3.40
CA GLN A 61 -11.69 -11.63 3.18
C GLN A 61 -12.75 -11.60 4.29
N GLU A 62 -12.35 -11.59 5.56
CA GLU A 62 -13.29 -11.57 6.68
C GLU A 62 -14.03 -10.23 6.77
N LEU A 63 -13.35 -9.11 6.45
CA LEU A 63 -13.98 -7.80 6.37
C LEU A 63 -14.97 -7.75 5.20
N GLU A 64 -14.60 -8.28 4.04
CA GLU A 64 -15.43 -8.37 2.84
C GLU A 64 -16.67 -9.24 3.05
N ASN A 65 -16.52 -10.37 3.76
CA ASN A 65 -17.66 -11.20 4.17
C ASN A 65 -18.63 -10.43 5.08
N GLY A 66 -18.11 -9.66 6.06
CA GLY A 66 -18.92 -8.79 6.90
C GLY A 66 -19.68 -7.70 6.15
N LEU A 67 -19.07 -7.15 5.08
CA LEU A 67 -19.72 -6.19 4.18
C LEU A 67 -20.86 -6.84 3.38
N LEU A 68 -20.59 -8.00 2.75
CA LEU A 68 -21.57 -8.71 1.93
C LEU A 68 -22.75 -9.23 2.75
N SER A 69 -22.53 -9.67 3.99
CA SER A 69 -23.60 -10.11 4.89
C SER A 69 -24.44 -8.96 5.45
N GLY A 70 -23.99 -7.70 5.30
CA GLY A 70 -24.62 -6.53 5.91
C GLY A 70 -24.32 -6.38 7.41
N GLU A 71 -23.43 -7.19 7.98
CA GLU A 71 -23.00 -7.12 9.38
C GLU A 71 -22.26 -5.81 9.67
N VAL A 72 -21.53 -5.29 8.67
CA VAL A 72 -20.86 -4.00 8.69
C VAL A 72 -21.19 -3.22 7.41
N HIS A 73 -21.06 -1.89 7.48
CA HIS A 73 -21.37 -1.00 6.35
C HIS A 73 -20.12 -0.59 5.58
N CYS A 74 -19.00 -0.41 6.29
CA CYS A 74 -17.74 0.05 5.75
C CYS A 74 -16.57 -0.80 6.24
N ALA A 75 -15.52 -0.92 5.43
CA ALA A 75 -14.21 -1.41 5.85
C ALA A 75 -13.13 -0.43 5.40
N VAL A 76 -12.20 -0.08 6.30
CA VAL A 76 -11.13 0.87 6.01
C VAL A 76 -9.83 0.12 5.76
N HIS A 77 -9.21 0.37 4.62
CA HIS A 77 -7.98 -0.29 4.19
C HIS A 77 -6.88 0.70 3.86
N SER A 78 -5.63 0.35 4.12
CA SER A 78 -4.52 0.90 3.35
C SER A 78 -4.71 0.45 1.90
N LEU A 79 -4.90 1.38 0.96
CA LEU A 79 -5.33 1.05 -0.41
C LEU A 79 -4.36 0.13 -1.14
N LYS A 80 -3.05 0.21 -0.84
CA LYS A 80 -2.01 -0.66 -1.41
C LYS A 80 -2.16 -2.15 -1.03
N ASP A 81 -2.86 -2.43 0.08
CA ASP A 81 -3.05 -3.79 0.60
C ASP A 81 -4.38 -4.40 0.11
N LEU A 82 -5.26 -3.58 -0.48
CA LEU A 82 -6.52 -4.01 -1.08
C LEU A 82 -6.28 -4.56 -2.49
N PRO A 83 -6.78 -5.76 -2.84
CA PRO A 83 -6.68 -6.31 -4.20
C PRO A 83 -7.11 -5.30 -5.27
N VAL A 84 -6.44 -5.31 -6.43
CA VAL A 84 -6.77 -4.39 -7.53
C VAL A 84 -8.14 -4.66 -8.15
N GLU A 85 -8.60 -5.90 -8.08
CA GLU A 85 -9.94 -6.31 -8.48
C GLU A 85 -10.87 -6.27 -7.27
N ASN A 86 -11.98 -5.59 -7.41
CA ASN A 86 -13.01 -5.60 -6.37
C ASN A 86 -13.73 -6.96 -6.38
N LEU A 87 -14.07 -7.45 -5.19
CA LEU A 87 -14.98 -8.57 -5.07
C LEU A 87 -16.38 -8.16 -5.57
N THR A 88 -17.06 -9.05 -6.31
CA THR A 88 -18.41 -8.79 -6.80
C THR A 88 -19.35 -8.40 -5.65
N GLY A 89 -20.13 -7.33 -5.85
CA GLY A 89 -21.01 -6.76 -4.82
C GLY A 89 -20.35 -5.73 -3.92
N LEU A 90 -19.02 -5.55 -4.00
CA LEU A 90 -18.28 -4.54 -3.23
C LEU A 90 -17.65 -3.47 -4.12
N THR A 91 -17.43 -2.30 -3.56
CA THR A 91 -16.74 -1.20 -4.22
C THR A 91 -15.90 -0.39 -3.23
N VAL A 92 -14.87 0.30 -3.73
CA VAL A 92 -14.19 1.36 -2.98
C VAL A 92 -15.03 2.63 -3.09
N GLY A 93 -15.94 2.80 -2.12
CA GLY A 93 -16.92 3.89 -2.11
C GLY A 93 -16.30 5.27 -1.97
N CYS A 94 -15.13 5.38 -1.30
CA CYS A 94 -14.44 6.64 -1.09
C CYS A 94 -12.94 6.46 -0.97
N ILE A 95 -12.19 7.44 -1.47
CA ILE A 95 -10.72 7.57 -1.31
C ILE A 95 -10.45 9.00 -0.84
N PRO A 96 -10.16 9.21 0.46
CA PRO A 96 -9.81 10.51 0.99
C PRO A 96 -8.46 11.02 0.48
N ALA A 97 -8.15 12.28 0.75
CA ALA A 97 -6.87 12.89 0.44
C ALA A 97 -5.70 12.04 0.92
N ARG A 98 -4.74 11.83 0.02
CA ARG A 98 -3.59 10.95 0.21
C ARG A 98 -2.62 11.52 1.23
N ALA A 99 -2.13 10.68 2.11
CA ALA A 99 -1.03 11.01 3.01
C ALA A 99 0.34 10.83 2.31
N GLU A 100 1.43 10.93 3.07
CA GLU A 100 2.82 10.75 2.61
C GLU A 100 2.99 9.44 1.83
N VAL A 101 3.58 9.51 0.66
CA VAL A 101 3.76 8.37 -0.25
C VAL A 101 5.10 7.68 -0.09
N ARG A 102 6.12 8.39 0.42
CA ARG A 102 7.49 7.89 0.49
C ARG A 102 7.65 6.72 1.43
N ASP A 103 8.60 5.88 1.10
CA ASP A 103 9.18 4.95 2.05
C ASP A 103 10.23 5.65 2.92
N VAL A 104 10.50 5.08 4.07
CA VAL A 104 11.47 5.58 5.04
C VAL A 104 12.42 4.47 5.45
N LEU A 105 13.66 4.85 5.70
CA LEU A 105 14.65 4.01 6.33
C LEU A 105 14.66 4.30 7.83
N VAL A 106 14.65 3.22 8.63
CA VAL A 106 14.79 3.26 10.09
C VAL A 106 16.00 2.43 10.46
N SER A 107 16.98 3.04 11.13
CA SER A 107 18.22 2.39 11.56
C SER A 107 18.58 2.81 12.97
N ALA A 108 18.94 1.83 13.83
CA ALA A 108 19.45 2.11 15.18
C ALA A 108 20.80 2.86 15.18
N GLY A 109 21.55 2.76 14.08
CA GLY A 109 22.82 3.49 13.88
C GLY A 109 22.65 4.87 13.25
N SER A 110 21.41 5.36 13.05
CA SER A 110 21.10 6.61 12.35
C SER A 110 21.74 6.72 10.95
N TYR A 111 21.95 5.59 10.27
CA TYR A 111 22.46 5.57 8.89
C TYR A 111 21.42 6.08 7.91
N SER A 112 21.88 6.69 6.82
CA SER A 112 21.13 6.82 5.58
C SER A 112 21.38 5.61 4.66
N LEU A 113 20.63 5.48 3.57
CA LEU A 113 20.83 4.39 2.60
C LEU A 113 22.26 4.42 2.01
N GLU A 114 22.78 5.64 1.79
CA GLU A 114 24.11 5.88 1.23
C GLU A 114 25.21 5.57 2.24
N THR A 115 24.97 5.81 3.55
CA THR A 115 25.97 5.64 4.60
C THR A 115 25.91 4.31 5.31
N LEU A 116 24.95 3.43 4.98
CA LEU A 116 24.93 2.06 5.47
C LEU A 116 26.26 1.37 5.13
N PRO A 117 26.94 0.73 6.12
CA PRO A 117 28.14 -0.06 5.87
C PRO A 117 27.93 -1.14 4.78
N PRO A 118 28.97 -1.51 4.02
CA PRO A 118 28.91 -2.68 3.13
C PRO A 118 28.47 -3.93 3.88
N ALA A 119 27.73 -4.83 3.23
CA ALA A 119 27.15 -6.06 3.77
C ALA A 119 26.11 -5.85 4.88
N SER A 120 25.63 -4.62 5.12
CA SER A 120 24.53 -4.36 6.07
C SER A 120 23.29 -5.17 5.75
N VAL A 121 22.60 -5.63 6.80
CA VAL A 121 21.33 -6.39 6.71
C VAL A 121 20.15 -5.43 6.72
N VAL A 122 19.45 -5.33 5.58
CA VAL A 122 18.25 -4.49 5.43
C VAL A 122 17.00 -5.34 5.52
N GLY A 123 16.10 -5.00 6.46
CA GLY A 123 14.87 -5.74 6.73
C GLY A 123 13.71 -5.27 5.84
N THR A 124 13.19 -6.17 4.99
CA THR A 124 11.92 -5.98 4.27
C THR A 124 11.36 -7.31 3.79
N SER A 125 10.02 -7.43 3.71
CA SER A 125 9.33 -8.55 3.04
C SER A 125 8.72 -8.13 1.70
N SER A 126 8.91 -6.87 1.28
CA SER A 126 8.38 -6.35 0.04
C SER A 126 9.36 -6.58 -1.10
N LEU A 127 8.97 -7.37 -2.11
CA LEU A 127 9.79 -7.59 -3.32
C LEU A 127 10.11 -6.27 -4.03
N ARG A 128 9.17 -5.34 -4.07
CA ARG A 128 9.36 -4.00 -4.61
C ARG A 128 10.50 -3.24 -3.92
N ARG A 129 10.50 -3.25 -2.57
CA ARG A 129 11.56 -2.57 -1.80
C ARG A 129 12.89 -3.28 -1.94
N MET A 130 12.90 -4.61 -1.81
CA MET A 130 14.10 -5.42 -1.97
C MET A 130 14.78 -5.12 -3.31
N ALA A 131 14.05 -5.23 -4.40
CA ALA A 131 14.58 -5.03 -5.75
C ALA A 131 15.17 -3.61 -5.95
N GLN A 132 14.46 -2.56 -5.49
CA GLN A 132 14.96 -1.19 -5.62
C GLN A 132 16.14 -0.89 -4.69
N ILE A 133 16.19 -1.49 -3.49
CA ILE A 133 17.36 -1.36 -2.61
C ILE A 133 18.58 -2.02 -3.27
N LEU A 134 18.45 -3.26 -3.73
CA LEU A 134 19.55 -3.98 -4.38
C LEU A 134 20.01 -3.30 -5.66
N HIS A 135 19.10 -2.62 -6.38
CA HIS A 135 19.49 -1.80 -7.53
C HIS A 135 20.38 -0.61 -7.13
N SER A 136 20.08 0.05 -6.01
CA SER A 136 20.84 1.22 -5.53
C SER A 136 22.07 0.82 -4.70
N ARG A 137 22.00 -0.29 -3.98
CA ARG A 137 22.99 -0.79 -3.03
C ARG A 137 23.13 -2.32 -3.17
N PRO A 138 23.79 -2.79 -4.24
CA PRO A 138 24.01 -4.23 -4.47
C PRO A 138 24.91 -4.91 -3.43
N ASP A 139 25.58 -4.11 -2.62
CA ASP A 139 26.50 -4.54 -1.56
C ASP A 139 25.80 -4.87 -0.23
N VAL A 140 24.49 -4.60 -0.07
CA VAL A 140 23.75 -4.96 1.14
C VAL A 140 23.03 -6.30 0.99
N SER A 141 22.66 -6.89 2.12
CA SER A 141 21.86 -8.13 2.15
C SER A 141 20.43 -7.85 2.60
N ILE A 142 19.46 -8.57 2.03
CA ILE A 142 18.05 -8.43 2.38
C ILE A 142 17.62 -9.59 3.27
N LYS A 143 16.96 -9.26 4.39
CA LYS A 143 16.38 -10.25 5.30
C LYS A 143 14.89 -9.96 5.49
N THR A 144 14.09 -11.02 5.44
CA THR A 144 12.63 -10.93 5.64
C THR A 144 12.29 -10.29 6.98
N LEU A 145 11.41 -9.29 6.98
CA LEU A 145 10.93 -8.58 8.17
C LEU A 145 9.41 -8.66 8.27
N ARG A 146 8.91 -9.21 9.38
CA ARG A 146 7.48 -9.40 9.68
C ARG A 146 7.09 -8.72 10.99
N GLY A 147 5.78 -8.50 11.15
CA GLY A 147 5.15 -7.88 12.32
C GLY A 147 4.46 -6.56 11.98
N ASN A 148 3.78 -5.97 12.94
CA ASN A 148 3.22 -4.62 12.85
C ASN A 148 4.34 -3.56 12.88
N VAL A 149 4.00 -2.28 12.62
CA VAL A 149 4.99 -1.20 12.50
C VAL A 149 5.86 -1.08 13.76
N ASP A 150 5.25 -1.08 14.93
CA ASP A 150 5.91 -1.05 16.25
C ASP A 150 6.89 -2.21 16.44
N THR A 151 6.44 -3.44 16.14
CA THR A 151 7.28 -4.65 16.23
C THR A 151 8.48 -4.56 15.30
N ARG A 152 8.29 -4.06 14.07
CA ARG A 152 9.40 -3.90 13.10
C ARG A 152 10.41 -2.87 13.57
N ILE A 153 9.95 -1.72 14.09
CA ILE A 153 10.84 -0.68 14.64
C ILE A 153 11.64 -1.24 15.82
N ARG A 154 10.99 -1.96 16.76
CA ARG A 154 11.66 -2.59 17.88
C ARG A 154 12.76 -3.55 17.42
N LYS A 155 12.50 -4.41 16.42
CA LYS A 155 13.52 -5.32 15.84
C LYS A 155 14.73 -4.58 15.26
N ALA A 156 14.54 -3.41 14.66
CA ALA A 156 15.65 -2.57 14.20
C ALA A 156 16.43 -1.98 15.39
N GLN A 157 15.74 -1.48 16.41
CA GLN A 157 16.36 -0.95 17.63
C GLN A 157 17.16 -2.01 18.39
N GLU A 158 16.67 -3.26 18.42
CA GLU A 158 17.35 -4.41 18.99
C GLU A 158 18.51 -4.92 18.10
N ARG A 159 18.83 -4.22 17.01
CA ARG A 159 19.90 -4.55 16.05
C ARG A 159 19.78 -5.95 15.42
N GLN A 160 18.54 -6.45 15.26
CA GLN A 160 18.29 -7.67 14.47
C GLN A 160 18.46 -7.40 12.96
N TYR A 161 18.48 -6.11 12.58
CA TYR A 161 18.74 -5.54 11.26
C TYR A 161 19.55 -4.25 11.43
N ASP A 162 20.40 -3.92 10.49
CA ASP A 162 21.14 -2.65 10.46
C ASP A 162 20.21 -1.50 10.06
N ALA A 163 19.26 -1.79 9.18
CA ALA A 163 18.17 -0.90 8.79
C ALA A 163 16.92 -1.68 8.38
N ILE A 164 15.78 -1.02 8.42
CA ILE A 164 14.50 -1.56 7.88
C ILE A 164 13.82 -0.51 7.01
N ILE A 165 13.00 -0.95 6.05
CA ILE A 165 12.23 -0.06 5.20
C ILE A 165 10.74 -0.15 5.51
N LEU A 166 10.14 0.99 5.81
CA LEU A 166 8.71 1.11 6.14
C LEU A 166 8.04 2.19 5.25
N ALA A 167 6.71 2.19 5.19
CA ALA A 167 5.95 3.28 4.56
C ALA A 167 5.83 4.45 5.54
N GLY A 168 6.26 5.65 5.15
CA GLY A 168 6.25 6.84 6.01
C GLY A 168 4.86 7.18 6.56
N ALA A 169 3.80 7.01 5.76
CA ALA A 169 2.43 7.21 6.22
C ALA A 169 2.06 6.38 7.46
N GLY A 170 2.62 5.15 7.59
CA GLY A 170 2.38 4.31 8.76
C GLY A 170 2.99 4.88 10.03
N LEU A 171 4.21 5.43 9.93
CA LEU A 171 4.89 6.05 11.05
C LEU A 171 4.20 7.35 11.47
N ILE A 172 3.85 8.22 10.50
CA ILE A 172 3.12 9.46 10.76
C ILE A 172 1.82 9.18 11.51
N ARG A 173 1.02 8.23 11.01
CA ARG A 173 -0.28 7.89 11.61
C ARG A 173 -0.17 7.36 13.05
N LEU A 174 0.95 6.79 13.39
CA LEU A 174 1.21 6.25 14.74
C LEU A 174 2.04 7.17 15.63
N GLY A 175 2.46 8.36 15.15
CA GLY A 175 3.31 9.28 15.90
C GLY A 175 4.72 8.73 16.14
N LEU A 176 5.25 7.97 15.17
CA LEU A 176 6.53 7.27 15.27
C LEU A 176 7.61 7.86 14.36
N GLU A 177 7.42 9.11 13.87
CA GLU A 177 8.34 9.80 12.97
C GLU A 177 9.72 9.98 13.56
N GLY A 178 9.83 10.07 14.89
CA GLY A 178 11.12 10.19 15.60
C GLY A 178 12.08 9.00 15.37
N HIS A 179 11.58 7.89 14.82
CA HIS A 179 12.41 6.73 14.47
C HIS A 179 12.95 6.77 13.04
N ILE A 180 12.54 7.76 12.23
CA ILE A 180 12.95 7.86 10.82
C ILE A 180 14.38 8.38 10.75
N SER A 181 15.28 7.57 10.18
CA SER A 181 16.66 7.96 9.89
C SER A 181 16.76 8.71 8.56
N GLN A 182 15.94 8.32 7.57
CA GLN A 182 15.92 8.94 6.23
C GLN A 182 14.56 8.80 5.55
N TRP A 183 14.09 9.87 4.94
CA TRP A 183 13.02 9.85 3.93
C TRP A 183 13.62 9.48 2.58
N LEU A 184 13.21 8.35 2.00
CA LEU A 184 13.69 7.93 0.68
C LEU A 184 12.95 8.73 -0.40
N SER A 185 13.70 9.40 -1.28
CA SER A 185 13.09 10.10 -2.41
C SER A 185 12.37 9.12 -3.34
N ILE A 186 11.33 9.58 -4.03
CA ILE A 186 10.61 8.76 -5.02
C ILE A 186 11.47 8.34 -6.23
N ASP A 187 12.59 9.03 -6.45
CA ASP A 187 13.55 8.67 -7.50
C ASP A 187 14.37 7.44 -7.11
N VAL A 188 14.67 7.27 -5.81
CA VAL A 188 15.41 6.15 -5.25
C VAL A 188 14.47 4.97 -4.94
N MET A 189 13.29 5.28 -4.37
CA MET A 189 12.33 4.27 -3.93
C MET A 189 10.92 4.67 -4.39
N LEU A 190 10.54 4.27 -5.61
CA LEU A 190 9.18 4.50 -6.10
C LEU A 190 8.19 3.69 -5.25
N PRO A 191 7.11 4.31 -4.72
CA PRO A 191 6.20 3.67 -3.79
C PRO A 191 5.36 2.54 -4.42
N ALA A 192 4.68 1.77 -3.57
CA ALA A 192 3.68 0.82 -4.03
C ALA A 192 2.44 1.55 -4.58
N PRO A 193 1.76 0.99 -5.60
CA PRO A 193 0.49 1.52 -6.07
C PRO A 193 -0.51 1.72 -4.93
N GLY A 194 -1.02 2.95 -4.75
CA GLY A 194 -1.93 3.31 -3.66
C GLY A 194 -1.26 3.52 -2.29
N GLN A 195 0.06 3.52 -2.19
CA GLN A 195 0.74 3.80 -0.91
C GLN A 195 0.38 5.21 -0.39
N GLY A 196 0.10 5.33 0.91
CA GLY A 196 -0.35 6.57 1.55
C GLY A 196 -1.86 6.82 1.48
N ALA A 197 -2.57 6.27 0.50
CA ALA A 197 -4.02 6.38 0.37
C ALA A 197 -4.78 5.39 1.26
N LEU A 198 -5.97 5.80 1.71
CA LEU A 198 -6.98 4.93 2.31
C LEU A 198 -8.03 4.59 1.27
N GLY A 199 -8.54 3.37 1.31
CA GLY A 199 -9.73 2.94 0.57
C GLY A 199 -10.83 2.56 1.56
N ILE A 200 -12.00 3.20 1.43
CA ILE A 200 -13.16 2.85 2.24
C ILE A 200 -14.07 1.98 1.36
N GLN A 201 -14.08 0.68 1.67
CA GLN A 201 -14.86 -0.32 0.94
C GLN A 201 -16.27 -0.42 1.54
N CYS A 202 -17.28 -0.56 0.70
CA CYS A 202 -18.67 -0.77 1.08
C CYS A 202 -19.38 -1.64 0.04
N ARG A 203 -20.65 -1.99 0.28
CA ARG A 203 -21.46 -2.66 -0.77
C ARG A 203 -21.70 -1.71 -1.93
N ALA A 204 -21.69 -2.25 -3.15
CA ALA A 204 -21.86 -1.47 -4.37
C ALA A 204 -23.29 -0.90 -4.51
N ASP A 205 -24.29 -1.59 -3.97
CA ASP A 205 -25.72 -1.23 -3.98
C ASP A 205 -26.14 -0.37 -2.79
N ASP A 206 -25.29 -0.20 -1.76
CA ASP A 206 -25.57 0.65 -0.59
C ASP A 206 -25.38 2.13 -0.94
N THR A 207 -26.38 2.69 -1.60
CA THR A 207 -26.38 4.09 -2.08
C THR A 207 -26.34 5.10 -0.94
N GLU A 208 -26.94 4.78 0.20
CA GLU A 208 -26.99 5.65 1.38
C GLU A 208 -25.62 5.76 2.04
N THR A 209 -24.95 4.65 2.28
CA THR A 209 -23.56 4.64 2.78
C THR A 209 -22.61 5.37 1.83
N ARG A 210 -22.73 5.11 0.52
CA ARG A 210 -21.90 5.77 -0.51
C ARG A 210 -22.11 7.28 -0.55
N ALA A 211 -23.35 7.76 -0.41
CA ALA A 211 -23.66 9.18 -0.34
C ALA A 211 -23.00 9.84 0.88
N LEU A 212 -23.04 9.19 2.06
CA LEU A 212 -22.38 9.71 3.26
C LEU A 212 -20.86 9.74 3.11
N LEU A 213 -20.26 8.70 2.51
CA LEU A 213 -18.82 8.63 2.29
C LEU A 213 -18.31 9.69 1.30
N SER A 214 -19.14 10.12 0.35
CA SER A 214 -18.73 11.01 -0.75
C SER A 214 -18.15 12.35 -0.29
N VAL A 215 -18.50 12.81 0.90
CA VAL A 215 -17.95 14.05 1.49
C VAL A 215 -16.44 13.99 1.78
N LEU A 216 -15.88 12.78 1.92
CA LEU A 216 -14.46 12.55 2.14
C LEU A 216 -13.70 12.29 0.85
N GLU A 217 -14.37 12.21 -0.29
CA GLU A 217 -13.74 11.90 -1.57
C GLU A 217 -12.75 12.98 -2.00
N ASP A 218 -11.53 12.57 -2.33
CA ASP A 218 -10.52 13.42 -2.95
C ASP A 218 -10.30 12.99 -4.40
N VAL A 219 -10.87 13.75 -5.33
CA VAL A 219 -10.84 13.42 -6.76
C VAL A 219 -9.43 13.31 -7.32
N PRO A 220 -8.48 14.23 -7.01
CA PRO A 220 -7.09 14.09 -7.46
C PRO A 220 -6.45 12.79 -6.98
N THR A 221 -6.62 12.43 -5.71
CA THR A 221 -6.11 11.16 -5.16
C THR A 221 -6.75 9.96 -5.87
N ARG A 222 -8.08 9.96 -6.07
CA ARG A 222 -8.75 8.86 -6.79
C ARG A 222 -8.20 8.67 -8.19
N LEU A 223 -8.05 9.74 -8.97
CA LEU A 223 -7.49 9.68 -10.32
C LEU A 223 -6.06 9.08 -10.30
N ALA A 224 -5.21 9.60 -9.41
CA ALA A 224 -3.83 9.15 -9.28
C ALA A 224 -3.75 7.65 -8.95
N VAL A 225 -4.42 7.21 -7.86
CA VAL A 225 -4.32 5.80 -7.43
C VAL A 225 -5.05 4.85 -8.37
N THR A 226 -6.05 5.32 -9.13
CA THR A 226 -6.69 4.52 -10.17
C THR A 226 -5.71 4.21 -11.30
N ALA A 227 -4.93 5.20 -11.75
CA ALA A 227 -3.89 5.01 -12.76
C ALA A 227 -2.79 4.05 -12.26
N GLU A 228 -2.30 4.24 -11.01
CA GLU A 228 -1.31 3.37 -10.39
C GLU A 228 -1.78 1.90 -10.30
N ARG A 229 -3.01 1.69 -9.83
CA ARG A 229 -3.62 0.36 -9.68
C ARG A 229 -3.90 -0.30 -11.02
N LYS A 230 -4.31 0.48 -12.04
CA LYS A 230 -4.49 -0.02 -13.40
C LYS A 230 -3.15 -0.44 -14.02
N PHE A 231 -2.07 0.30 -13.80
CA PHE A 231 -0.73 -0.09 -14.21
C PHE A 231 -0.35 -1.46 -13.62
N LEU A 232 -0.52 -1.63 -12.29
CA LEU A 232 -0.27 -2.91 -11.63
C LEU A 232 -1.15 -4.05 -12.17
N GLN A 233 -2.45 -3.80 -12.36
CA GLN A 233 -3.40 -4.77 -12.90
C GLN A 233 -3.01 -5.24 -14.29
N SER A 234 -2.66 -4.30 -15.17
CA SER A 234 -2.30 -4.58 -16.57
C SER A 234 -0.99 -5.36 -16.73
N LEU A 235 -0.12 -5.32 -15.71
CA LEU A 235 1.06 -6.16 -15.61
C LEU A 235 0.78 -7.56 -15.05
N GLY A 236 -0.50 -7.92 -14.81
CA GLY A 236 -0.87 -9.20 -14.18
C GLY A 236 -0.45 -9.29 -12.72
N GLY A 237 -0.16 -8.13 -12.09
CA GLY A 237 0.43 -8.07 -10.76
C GLY A 237 -0.58 -8.12 -9.63
N GLY A 238 -0.16 -8.78 -8.56
CA GLY A 238 -0.73 -8.74 -7.21
C GLY A 238 0.29 -8.16 -6.23
N CYS A 239 0.07 -8.36 -4.94
CA CYS A 239 0.98 -7.85 -3.88
C CYS A 239 2.38 -8.51 -3.87
N ALA A 240 2.59 -9.58 -4.64
CA ALA A 240 3.81 -10.39 -4.66
C ALA A 240 4.68 -10.18 -5.92
N VAL A 241 4.69 -8.98 -6.49
CA VAL A 241 5.53 -8.64 -7.64
C VAL A 241 6.37 -7.39 -7.37
N PRO A 242 7.56 -7.26 -7.96
CA PRO A 242 8.45 -6.11 -7.75
C PRO A 242 8.04 -4.91 -8.61
N VAL A 243 6.77 -4.51 -8.49
CA VAL A 243 6.16 -3.40 -9.24
C VAL A 243 5.95 -2.21 -8.30
N ALA A 244 6.35 -1.04 -8.78
CA ALA A 244 6.12 0.25 -8.14
C ALA A 244 5.33 1.15 -9.09
N ALA A 245 4.48 2.03 -8.56
CA ALA A 245 3.87 3.10 -9.33
C ALA A 245 3.51 4.27 -8.44
N TYR A 246 3.69 5.47 -8.98
CA TYR A 246 3.28 6.71 -8.36
C TYR A 246 2.70 7.66 -9.40
N ALA A 247 1.54 8.20 -9.08
CA ALA A 247 0.93 9.26 -9.87
C ALA A 247 0.58 10.47 -9.00
N ASN A 248 0.60 11.63 -9.63
CA ASN A 248 -0.05 12.84 -9.13
C ASN A 248 -1.08 13.32 -10.16
N ALA A 249 -2.15 13.92 -9.68
CA ALA A 249 -3.18 14.52 -10.52
C ALA A 249 -3.37 15.99 -10.11
N SER A 250 -3.31 16.87 -11.10
CA SER A 250 -3.54 18.30 -10.92
C SER A 250 -4.18 18.87 -12.17
N ASN A 251 -5.22 19.71 -11.99
CA ASN A 251 -5.97 20.33 -13.09
C ASN A 251 -6.47 19.31 -14.15
N GLY A 252 -6.88 18.12 -13.69
CA GLY A 252 -7.37 17.04 -14.57
C GLY A 252 -6.29 16.30 -15.34
N ILE A 253 -5.01 16.67 -15.18
CA ILE A 253 -3.87 15.97 -15.79
C ILE A 253 -3.26 15.05 -14.76
N ILE A 254 -3.05 13.79 -15.14
CA ILE A 254 -2.42 12.75 -14.33
C ILE A 254 -1.03 12.51 -14.90
N ASN A 255 0.00 12.58 -14.06
CA ASN A 255 1.35 12.17 -14.40
C ASN A 255 1.66 10.87 -13.66
N LEU A 256 1.91 9.78 -14.38
CA LEU A 256 2.16 8.46 -13.83
C LEU A 256 3.59 8.02 -14.16
N THR A 257 4.30 7.58 -13.14
CA THR A 257 5.56 6.85 -13.25
C THR A 257 5.36 5.42 -12.76
N GLY A 258 5.72 4.44 -13.58
CA GLY A 258 5.74 3.02 -13.23
C GLY A 258 7.16 2.48 -13.22
N CYS A 259 7.42 1.48 -12.39
CA CYS A 259 8.72 0.81 -12.32
C CYS A 259 8.54 -0.69 -12.08
N VAL A 260 9.30 -1.49 -12.81
CA VAL A 260 9.45 -2.94 -12.59
C VAL A 260 10.93 -3.25 -12.45
N THR A 261 11.33 -3.89 -11.35
CA THR A 261 12.74 -4.17 -11.06
C THR A 261 12.93 -5.67 -10.84
N SER A 262 13.98 -6.29 -11.40
CA SER A 262 14.31 -7.69 -11.11
C SER A 262 14.64 -7.86 -9.62
N ILE A 263 14.37 -9.04 -9.05
CA ILE A 263 14.52 -9.30 -7.61
C ILE A 263 15.96 -9.05 -7.14
N ASP A 264 16.94 -9.34 -7.99
CA ASP A 264 18.37 -9.10 -7.75
C ASP A 264 18.80 -7.64 -7.94
N GLY A 265 17.91 -6.76 -8.38
CA GLY A 265 18.17 -5.34 -8.63
C GLY A 265 18.92 -5.04 -9.93
N ASN A 266 19.32 -6.06 -10.71
CA ASN A 266 20.17 -5.86 -11.89
C ASN A 266 19.46 -5.20 -13.08
N LYS A 267 18.15 -5.45 -13.25
CA LYS A 267 17.33 -4.90 -14.34
C LYS A 267 16.22 -4.02 -13.76
N LEU A 268 16.20 -2.75 -14.14
CA LEU A 268 15.16 -1.78 -13.75
C LEU A 268 14.55 -1.19 -15.01
N ILE A 269 13.23 -1.29 -15.13
CA ILE A 269 12.43 -0.69 -16.19
C ILE A 269 11.59 0.42 -15.56
N LYS A 270 11.83 1.67 -15.96
CA LYS A 270 11.10 2.85 -15.46
C LYS A 270 10.45 3.56 -16.64
N VAL A 271 9.14 3.74 -16.58
CA VAL A 271 8.32 4.35 -17.62
C VAL A 271 7.50 5.49 -17.03
N THR A 272 7.31 6.58 -17.80
CA THR A 272 6.55 7.75 -17.35
C THR A 272 5.70 8.29 -18.50
N SER A 273 4.46 8.67 -18.21
CA SER A 273 3.55 9.31 -19.18
C SER A 273 2.53 10.19 -18.46
N GLY A 274 1.93 11.13 -19.20
CA GLY A 274 0.80 11.94 -18.76
C GLY A 274 -0.48 11.62 -19.54
N GLY A 275 -1.62 11.92 -18.93
CA GLY A 275 -2.94 11.74 -19.55
C GLY A 275 -4.08 12.27 -18.67
N THR A 276 -5.30 12.20 -19.16
CA THR A 276 -6.50 12.65 -18.43
C THR A 276 -7.40 11.49 -17.99
N ASP A 277 -7.32 10.34 -18.68
CA ASP A 277 -8.03 9.12 -18.31
C ASP A 277 -7.09 8.19 -17.52
N PRO A 278 -7.37 7.90 -16.24
CA PRO A 278 -6.49 7.10 -15.40
C PRO A 278 -6.39 5.63 -15.83
N LEU A 279 -7.47 5.06 -16.40
CA LEU A 279 -7.48 3.66 -16.83
C LEU A 279 -6.66 3.49 -18.11
N MET A 280 -6.90 4.35 -19.11
CA MET A 280 -6.13 4.34 -20.36
C MET A 280 -4.66 4.62 -20.11
N LEU A 281 -4.33 5.57 -19.21
CA LEU A 281 -2.96 5.92 -18.87
C LEU A 281 -2.23 4.75 -18.22
N GLY A 282 -2.85 4.12 -17.21
CA GLY A 282 -2.27 2.96 -16.51
C GLY A 282 -2.01 1.79 -17.45
N GLU A 283 -2.97 1.46 -18.32
CA GLU A 283 -2.84 0.39 -19.31
C GLU A 283 -1.75 0.69 -20.37
N LYS A 284 -1.78 1.89 -20.95
CA LYS A 284 -0.76 2.33 -21.92
C LYS A 284 0.64 2.19 -21.33
N LEU A 285 0.82 2.66 -20.11
CA LEU A 285 2.14 2.66 -19.47
C LEU A 285 2.62 1.23 -19.14
N ALA A 286 1.69 0.33 -18.77
CA ALA A 286 2.00 -1.08 -18.56
C ALA A 286 2.44 -1.77 -19.86
N LEU A 287 1.77 -1.51 -20.99
CA LEU A 287 2.16 -2.01 -22.30
C LEU A 287 3.56 -1.51 -22.69
N GLU A 288 3.89 -0.26 -22.38
CA GLU A 288 5.24 0.27 -22.62
C GLU A 288 6.29 -0.45 -21.76
N ALA A 289 6.01 -0.70 -20.48
CA ALA A 289 6.91 -1.47 -19.62
C ALA A 289 7.09 -2.91 -20.15
N ILE A 290 6.02 -3.56 -20.63
CA ILE A 290 6.08 -4.90 -21.25
C ILE A 290 6.97 -4.91 -22.48
N ARG A 291 6.86 -3.92 -23.38
CA ARG A 291 7.75 -3.81 -24.56
C ARG A 291 9.23 -3.71 -24.17
N GLN A 292 9.53 -3.19 -22.97
CA GLN A 292 10.88 -3.10 -22.43
C GLN A 292 11.31 -4.36 -21.65
N GLY A 293 10.44 -5.41 -21.58
CA GLY A 293 10.73 -6.69 -20.95
C GLY A 293 10.25 -6.84 -19.50
N ALA A 294 9.28 -6.02 -19.06
CA ALA A 294 8.73 -6.13 -17.70
C ALA A 294 8.02 -7.46 -17.44
N ASP A 295 7.41 -8.06 -18.47
CA ASP A 295 6.74 -9.37 -18.38
C ASP A 295 7.71 -10.50 -18.07
N GLU A 296 8.94 -10.47 -18.60
CA GLU A 296 9.99 -11.44 -18.28
C GLU A 296 10.36 -11.39 -16.80
N ILE A 297 10.52 -10.16 -16.25
CA ILE A 297 10.83 -9.97 -14.82
C ILE A 297 9.69 -10.52 -13.97
N ILE A 298 8.43 -10.22 -14.31
CA ILE A 298 7.27 -10.67 -13.53
C ILE A 298 7.11 -12.19 -13.59
N LYS A 299 7.24 -12.80 -14.77
CA LYS A 299 7.19 -14.26 -14.95
C LYS A 299 8.26 -14.99 -14.14
N SER A 300 9.48 -14.45 -14.06
CA SER A 300 10.57 -15.04 -13.28
C SER A 300 10.26 -15.11 -11.78
N VAL A 301 9.38 -14.22 -11.29
CA VAL A 301 8.96 -14.18 -9.88
C VAL A 301 7.78 -15.13 -9.60
N GLN A 302 6.89 -15.29 -10.57
CA GLN A 302 5.67 -16.11 -10.44
C GLN A 302 5.93 -17.60 -10.71
N GLY A 303 7.01 -17.94 -11.40
CA GLY A 303 7.40 -19.31 -11.75
C GLY A 303 8.32 -20.00 -10.73
N ASN A 304 8.69 -19.34 -9.67
CA ASN A 304 9.39 -19.84 -8.50
C ASN A 304 8.41 -19.94 -7.31
#